data_577f58639fc8fbd139b82216e3a81e98
#
_entry.id   577f58639fc8fbd139b82216e3a81e98
#
_cell.length_a   1.000
_cell.length_b   1.000
_cell.length_c   1.000
_cell.angle_alpha   90.00
_cell.angle_beta   90.00
_cell.angle_gamma   90.00
#
_symmetry.space_group_name_H-M   'P 1'
#
loop_
_entity.id
_entity.type
_entity.pdbx_description
1 polymer ?
#
loop_
_entity_poly.entity_id
_entity_poly.type
_entity_poly.pdbx_seq_one_letter_code
_entity_poly.pdbx_strand_id
1 'polypeptide(L)'
;MAQEIELKFIVEKDSVDALRQHLQTLSGEHHEPVQLLNIYYETPDNWLRRHDMGLRIRGANGRYEMTMKIAGRVVGGLHQRPEYNIDINQPELELERFPAEVWPNGELPSTLAAEVQPLFSTDFWREKWLVTEGKSRIEIALDLGEVKAGEYQEPICELELELLEGEASDVLKLARKLGFQLKPVEGKRIRFRDSGKFFQGFGKGAFIEEAYRRPVGFHGR
;
A
#
# COMPACT_ATOMS: atom_id res chain seq x y z
N MET A 1 -7.20 8.71 13.75
CA MET A 1 -5.81 8.34 13.42
C MET A 1 -5.59 6.90 13.82
N ALA A 2 -5.31 6.04 12.88
CA ALA A 2 -4.84 4.67 13.12
C ALA A 2 -3.32 4.63 12.93
N GLN A 3 -2.64 3.73 13.63
CA GLN A 3 -1.25 3.43 13.35
C GLN A 3 -1.21 2.15 12.53
N GLU A 4 -0.82 2.23 11.28
CA GLU A 4 -0.59 1.09 10.42
C GLU A 4 0.76 0.47 10.75
N ILE A 5 0.78 -0.84 10.96
CA ILE A 5 2.00 -1.64 11.17
C ILE A 5 1.95 -2.80 10.18
N GLU A 6 2.80 -2.76 9.17
CA GLU A 6 2.77 -3.73 8.08
C GLU A 6 4.16 -4.24 7.65
N LEU A 7 4.17 -5.45 7.10
CA LEU A 7 5.25 -6.00 6.28
C LEU A 7 4.72 -6.22 4.87
N LYS A 8 5.53 -5.88 3.87
CA LYS A 8 5.21 -6.09 2.47
C LYS A 8 6.26 -6.94 1.78
N PHE A 9 5.80 -7.90 0.97
CA PHE A 9 6.65 -8.83 0.22
C PHE A 9 6.28 -8.79 -1.26
N ILE A 10 7.28 -8.89 -2.11
CA ILE A 10 7.08 -9.17 -3.54
C ILE A 10 7.00 -10.69 -3.71
N VAL A 11 5.95 -11.14 -4.37
CA VAL A 11 5.71 -12.55 -4.68
C VAL A 11 6.04 -12.81 -6.15
N GLU A 12 6.79 -13.88 -6.41
CA GLU A 12 7.00 -14.34 -7.79
C GLU A 12 5.67 -14.88 -8.35
N LYS A 13 5.31 -14.44 -9.55
CA LYS A 13 4.01 -14.78 -10.17
C LYS A 13 3.71 -16.28 -10.19
N ASP A 14 4.72 -17.09 -10.48
CA ASP A 14 4.61 -18.56 -10.54
C ASP A 14 4.45 -19.22 -9.16
N SER A 15 4.62 -18.47 -8.08
CA SER A 15 4.48 -18.94 -6.70
C SER A 15 3.10 -18.62 -6.11
N VAL A 16 2.27 -17.85 -6.82
CA VAL A 16 0.97 -17.36 -6.31
C VAL A 16 0.03 -18.49 -5.94
N ASP A 17 -0.12 -19.50 -6.81
CA ASP A 17 -1.06 -20.60 -6.54
C ASP A 17 -0.62 -21.44 -5.34
N ALA A 18 0.67 -21.73 -5.20
CA ALA A 18 1.21 -22.43 -4.05
C ALA A 18 1.05 -21.61 -2.76
N LEU A 19 1.28 -20.30 -2.84
CA LEU A 19 1.06 -19.39 -1.72
C LEU A 19 -0.42 -19.38 -1.30
N ARG A 20 -1.33 -19.21 -2.24
CA ARG A 20 -2.78 -19.23 -1.98
C ARG A 20 -3.23 -20.53 -1.32
N GLN A 21 -2.79 -21.68 -1.86
CA GLN A 21 -3.08 -22.98 -1.26
C GLN A 21 -2.58 -23.07 0.18
N HIS A 22 -1.37 -22.55 0.45
CA HIS A 22 -0.84 -22.53 1.79
C HIS A 22 -1.64 -21.62 2.72
N LEU A 23 -1.98 -20.40 2.28
CA LEU A 23 -2.79 -19.45 3.06
C LEU A 23 -4.18 -20.01 3.41
N GLN A 24 -4.78 -20.80 2.51
CA GLN A 24 -6.06 -21.48 2.76
C GLN A 24 -5.98 -22.57 3.84
N THR A 25 -4.78 -23.06 4.18
CA THR A 25 -4.59 -24.00 5.29
C THR A 25 -4.51 -23.33 6.65
N LEU A 26 -4.34 -22.02 6.69
CA LEU A 26 -4.29 -21.28 7.94
C LEU A 26 -5.68 -21.23 8.58
N SER A 27 -5.71 -21.39 9.89
CA SER A 27 -6.94 -21.19 10.65
C SER A 27 -7.25 -19.70 10.73
N GLY A 28 -8.39 -19.29 10.17
CA GLY A 28 -8.79 -17.89 10.12
C GLY A 28 -9.98 -17.68 9.20
N GLU A 29 -10.32 -16.43 9.02
CA GLU A 29 -11.40 -16.01 8.14
C GLU A 29 -10.83 -15.63 6.77
N HIS A 30 -11.37 -16.21 5.70
CA HIS A 30 -11.01 -15.92 4.32
C HIS A 30 -12.05 -15.01 3.68
N HIS A 31 -11.60 -13.98 2.99
CA HIS A 31 -12.42 -13.06 2.21
C HIS A 31 -12.06 -13.16 0.74
N GLU A 32 -13.07 -13.36 -0.08
CA GLU A 32 -12.94 -13.42 -1.54
C GLU A 32 -12.27 -12.15 -2.10
N PRO A 33 -11.59 -12.25 -3.25
CA PRO A 33 -10.94 -11.12 -3.87
C PRO A 33 -11.91 -9.96 -4.16
N VAL A 34 -11.49 -8.74 -3.80
CA VAL A 34 -12.18 -7.49 -4.09
C VAL A 34 -11.28 -6.61 -4.94
N GLN A 35 -11.82 -6.03 -6.00
CA GLN A 35 -11.08 -5.08 -6.81
C GLN A 35 -10.91 -3.75 -6.08
N LEU A 36 -9.67 -3.27 -6.01
CA LEU A 36 -9.29 -1.99 -5.46
C LEU A 36 -8.68 -1.12 -6.56
N LEU A 37 -9.26 0.06 -6.74
CA LEU A 37 -8.76 1.08 -7.64
C LEU A 37 -8.20 2.23 -6.79
N ASN A 38 -6.93 2.57 -6.96
CA ASN A 38 -6.32 3.67 -6.24
C ASN A 38 -5.77 4.70 -7.23
N ILE A 39 -5.98 5.96 -6.93
CA ILE A 39 -5.31 7.08 -7.59
C ILE A 39 -4.45 7.77 -6.55
N TYR A 40 -3.15 7.87 -6.83
CA TYR A 40 -2.19 8.57 -6.00
C TYR A 40 -1.94 9.95 -6.55
N TYR A 41 -1.83 10.93 -5.66
CA TYR A 41 -1.74 12.33 -5.98
C TYR A 41 -0.40 12.93 -5.50
N GLU A 42 0.07 13.92 -6.26
CA GLU A 42 1.27 14.66 -5.92
C GLU A 42 1.23 16.05 -6.56
N THR A 43 2.03 16.96 -6.05
CA THR A 43 2.27 18.25 -6.69
C THR A 43 3.39 18.16 -7.72
N PRO A 44 3.47 19.06 -8.72
CA PRO A 44 4.54 19.06 -9.71
C PRO A 44 5.96 19.14 -9.12
N ASP A 45 6.09 19.77 -7.95
CA ASP A 45 7.36 19.94 -7.24
C ASP A 45 7.61 18.88 -6.14
N ASN A 46 6.80 17.80 -6.11
CA ASN A 46 6.88 16.70 -5.14
C ASN A 46 6.72 17.17 -3.67
N TRP A 47 5.80 18.08 -3.41
CA TRP A 47 5.59 18.65 -2.08
C TRP A 47 5.22 17.58 -1.05
N LEU A 48 4.28 16.68 -1.38
CA LEU A 48 3.87 15.59 -0.48
C LEU A 48 5.05 14.66 -0.15
N ARG A 49 5.79 14.23 -1.17
CA ARG A 49 6.96 13.36 -1.01
C ARG A 49 8.05 14.02 -0.16
N ARG A 50 8.31 15.31 -0.36
CA ARG A 50 9.31 16.06 0.43
C ARG A 50 8.94 16.16 1.91
N HIS A 51 7.65 16.02 2.25
CA HIS A 51 7.15 15.99 3.62
C HIS A 51 6.85 14.57 4.12
N ASP A 52 7.34 13.52 3.42
CA ASP A 52 7.06 12.11 3.74
C ASP A 52 5.55 11.78 3.84
N MET A 53 4.75 12.44 3.01
CA MET A 53 3.31 12.27 2.93
C MET A 53 2.92 11.48 1.67
N GLY A 54 1.84 10.69 1.78
CA GLY A 54 1.25 9.98 0.65
C GLY A 54 -0.27 10.15 0.63
N LEU A 55 -0.79 10.68 -0.46
CA LEU A 55 -2.22 10.95 -0.65
C LEU A 55 -2.80 10.05 -1.73
N ARG A 56 -3.92 9.40 -1.43
CA ARG A 56 -4.65 8.59 -2.41
C ARG A 56 -6.16 8.70 -2.24
N ILE A 57 -6.87 8.41 -3.33
CA ILE A 57 -8.28 8.01 -3.28
C ILE A 57 -8.34 6.54 -3.68
N ARG A 58 -9.06 5.74 -2.88
CA ARG A 58 -9.36 4.33 -3.14
C ARG A 58 -10.83 4.18 -3.46
N GLY A 59 -11.13 3.48 -4.56
CA GLY A 59 -12.46 3.03 -4.91
C GLY A 59 -12.58 1.50 -4.74
N ALA A 60 -13.65 1.05 -4.09
CA ALA A 60 -14.00 -0.35 -3.95
C ALA A 60 -15.51 -0.50 -3.81
N ASN A 61 -16.14 -1.38 -4.60
CA ASN A 61 -17.57 -1.68 -4.51
C ASN A 61 -18.48 -0.43 -4.51
N GLY A 62 -18.13 0.58 -5.31
CA GLY A 62 -18.89 1.84 -5.42
C GLY A 62 -18.73 2.78 -4.23
N ARG A 63 -17.82 2.53 -3.33
CA ARG A 63 -17.43 3.41 -2.21
C ARG A 63 -16.06 4.01 -2.45
N TYR A 64 -15.85 5.20 -1.92
CA TYR A 64 -14.57 5.90 -2.04
C TYR A 64 -14.03 6.30 -0.68
N GLU A 65 -12.72 6.20 -0.54
CA GLU A 65 -11.99 6.58 0.65
C GLU A 65 -10.77 7.41 0.25
N MET A 66 -10.62 8.56 0.89
CA MET A 66 -9.44 9.39 0.78
C MET A 66 -8.51 9.06 1.95
N THR A 67 -7.26 8.76 1.64
CA THR A 67 -6.25 8.36 2.63
C THR A 67 -5.06 9.29 2.59
N MET A 68 -4.62 9.75 3.77
CA MET A 68 -3.34 10.40 3.95
C MET A 68 -2.47 9.57 4.89
N LYS A 69 -1.30 9.16 4.39
CA LYS A 69 -0.23 8.56 5.20
C LYS A 69 0.84 9.62 5.43
N ILE A 70 1.27 9.79 6.67
CA ILE A 70 2.30 10.76 7.01
C ILE A 70 3.58 10.07 7.47
N ALA A 71 4.63 10.86 7.74
CA ALA A 71 5.93 10.35 8.16
C ALA A 71 5.82 9.33 9.28
N GLY A 72 6.48 8.20 9.11
CA GLY A 72 6.53 7.11 10.06
C GLY A 72 7.96 6.65 10.32
N ARG A 73 8.09 5.46 10.85
CA ARG A 73 9.38 4.83 11.12
C ARG A 73 9.42 3.39 10.64
N VAL A 74 10.61 2.88 10.40
CA VAL A 74 10.85 1.46 10.14
C VAL A 74 11.59 0.87 11.33
N VAL A 75 11.03 -0.18 11.91
CA VAL A 75 11.62 -0.88 13.06
C VAL A 75 11.67 -2.38 12.74
N GLY A 76 12.87 -2.92 12.57
CA GLY A 76 13.05 -4.36 12.30
C GLY A 76 12.39 -4.83 10.99
N GLY A 77 12.27 -3.95 9.99
CA GLY A 77 11.59 -4.23 8.72
C GLY A 77 10.07 -3.95 8.72
N LEU A 78 9.50 -3.66 9.89
CA LEU A 78 8.11 -3.25 10.02
C LEU A 78 7.95 -1.76 9.73
N HIS A 79 7.00 -1.43 8.86
CA HIS A 79 6.59 -0.06 8.62
C HIS A 79 5.53 0.34 9.64
N GLN A 80 5.77 1.45 10.33
CA GLN A 80 4.84 2.04 11.30
C GLN A 80 4.56 3.47 10.88
N ARG A 81 3.31 3.75 10.46
CA ARG A 81 2.93 5.06 9.93
C ARG A 81 1.56 5.49 10.45
N PRO A 82 1.39 6.76 10.83
CA PRO A 82 0.05 7.32 11.02
C PRO A 82 -0.70 7.36 9.69
N GLU A 83 -1.94 6.90 9.74
CA GLU A 83 -2.84 6.88 8.60
C GLU A 83 -4.17 7.54 8.97
N TYR A 84 -4.67 8.37 8.07
CA TYR A 84 -5.95 9.06 8.17
C TYR A 84 -6.81 8.67 7.00
N ASN A 85 -7.92 7.97 7.28
CA ASN A 85 -8.88 7.50 6.29
C ASN A 85 -10.18 8.28 6.44
N ILE A 86 -10.70 8.78 5.34
CA ILE A 86 -11.93 9.58 5.28
C ILE A 86 -12.81 9.05 4.15
N ASP A 87 -14.00 8.58 4.50
CA ASP A 87 -15.00 8.21 3.50
C ASP A 87 -15.48 9.46 2.76
N ILE A 88 -15.50 9.37 1.43
CA ILE A 88 -15.95 10.43 0.53
C ILE A 88 -17.03 9.92 -0.41
N ASN A 89 -17.94 10.79 -0.85
CA ASN A 89 -19.07 10.42 -1.68
C ASN A 89 -18.69 10.31 -3.18
N GLN A 90 -17.69 11.06 -3.59
CA GLN A 90 -17.21 11.15 -4.97
C GLN A 90 -15.70 10.96 -4.98
N PRO A 91 -15.11 10.48 -6.08
CA PRO A 91 -13.65 10.32 -6.20
C PRO A 91 -12.94 11.67 -6.42
N GLU A 92 -13.22 12.63 -5.54
CA GLU A 92 -12.65 13.98 -5.56
C GLU A 92 -11.96 14.27 -4.23
N LEU A 93 -10.84 15.00 -4.28
CA LEU A 93 -10.09 15.35 -3.08
C LEU A 93 -10.83 16.39 -2.25
N GLU A 94 -10.97 16.10 -0.97
CA GLU A 94 -11.54 16.99 0.05
C GLU A 94 -10.50 17.22 1.16
N LEU A 95 -9.37 17.87 0.81
CA LEU A 95 -8.19 17.98 1.68
C LEU A 95 -8.46 18.66 3.02
N GLU A 96 -9.41 19.59 3.06
CA GLU A 96 -9.85 20.30 4.23
C GLU A 96 -10.51 19.41 5.30
N ARG A 97 -10.89 18.19 4.94
CA ARG A 97 -11.46 17.21 5.89
C ARG A 97 -10.40 16.50 6.71
N PHE A 98 -9.13 16.58 6.31
CA PHE A 98 -8.04 16.06 7.15
C PHE A 98 -7.84 16.97 8.37
N PRO A 99 -7.61 16.40 9.55
CA PRO A 99 -7.36 17.19 10.75
C PRO A 99 -6.04 17.97 10.66
N ALA A 100 -5.96 19.05 11.41
CA ALA A 100 -4.83 19.99 11.37
C ALA A 100 -3.46 19.33 11.59
N GLU A 101 -3.40 18.31 12.46
CA GLU A 101 -2.17 17.59 12.75
C GLU A 101 -1.56 16.82 11.57
N VAL A 102 -2.32 16.60 10.50
CA VAL A 102 -1.83 15.98 9.27
C VAL A 102 -0.83 16.89 8.56
N TRP A 103 -1.06 18.20 8.65
CA TRP A 103 -0.33 19.18 7.87
C TRP A 103 0.92 19.69 8.60
N PRO A 104 2.03 19.91 7.88
CA PRO A 104 3.17 20.63 8.43
C PRO A 104 2.72 21.99 8.98
N ASN A 105 3.15 22.30 10.20
CA ASN A 105 2.74 23.52 10.93
C ASN A 105 1.24 23.59 11.31
N GLY A 106 0.48 22.48 11.22
CA GLY A 106 -0.90 22.41 11.63
C GLY A 106 -1.92 23.09 10.71
N GLU A 107 -1.52 23.44 9.49
CA GLU A 107 -2.40 24.12 8.52
C GLU A 107 -2.25 23.54 7.12
N LEU A 108 -3.39 23.31 6.44
CA LEU A 108 -3.40 22.96 5.03
C LEU A 108 -2.82 24.12 4.21
N PRO A 109 -1.73 23.88 3.44
CA PRO A 109 -1.18 24.94 2.59
C PRO A 109 -2.22 25.44 1.58
N SER A 110 -2.40 26.77 1.50
CA SER A 110 -3.48 27.40 0.72
C SER A 110 -3.45 27.08 -0.78
N THR A 111 -2.27 26.76 -1.34
CA THR A 111 -2.09 26.45 -2.76
C THR A 111 -2.17 24.95 -3.05
N LEU A 112 -2.06 24.10 -2.03
CA LEU A 112 -1.91 22.64 -2.21
C LEU A 112 -3.08 22.03 -2.98
N ALA A 113 -4.31 22.40 -2.64
CA ALA A 113 -5.51 21.86 -3.30
C ALA A 113 -5.56 22.15 -4.82
N ALA A 114 -4.98 23.28 -5.23
CA ALA A 114 -4.91 23.67 -6.65
C ALA A 114 -3.71 23.03 -7.38
N GLU A 115 -2.72 22.57 -6.66
CA GLU A 115 -1.46 22.06 -7.23
C GLU A 115 -1.41 20.53 -7.29
N VAL A 116 -2.16 19.83 -6.40
CA VAL A 116 -2.19 18.36 -6.41
C VAL A 116 -2.90 17.83 -7.64
N GLN A 117 -2.29 16.84 -8.26
CA GLN A 117 -2.80 16.19 -9.46
C GLN A 117 -2.54 14.68 -9.40
N PRO A 118 -3.29 13.86 -10.16
CA PRO A 118 -3.01 12.44 -10.26
C PRO A 118 -1.57 12.19 -10.75
N LEU A 119 -0.84 11.32 -10.05
CA LEU A 119 0.52 10.93 -10.39
C LEU A 119 0.56 9.54 -11.03
N PHE A 120 -0.05 8.56 -10.39
CA PHE A 120 -0.18 7.19 -10.87
C PHE A 120 -1.41 6.52 -10.28
N SER A 121 -1.80 5.42 -10.85
CA SER A 121 -2.91 4.60 -10.36
C SER A 121 -2.49 3.14 -10.16
N THR A 122 -3.20 2.45 -9.28
CA THR A 122 -3.10 1.00 -9.15
C THR A 122 -4.48 0.38 -9.29
N ASP A 123 -4.54 -0.73 -10.00
CA ASP A 123 -5.74 -1.55 -10.19
C ASP A 123 -5.37 -2.98 -9.87
N PHE A 124 -5.90 -3.51 -8.78
CA PHE A 124 -5.56 -4.85 -8.34
C PHE A 124 -6.70 -5.51 -7.57
N TRP A 125 -6.68 -6.84 -7.53
CA TRP A 125 -7.55 -7.66 -6.74
C TRP A 125 -6.86 -8.02 -5.44
N ARG A 126 -7.51 -7.72 -4.30
CA ARG A 126 -7.05 -8.04 -2.95
C ARG A 126 -7.86 -9.18 -2.37
N GLU A 127 -7.20 -10.29 -2.11
CA GLU A 127 -7.71 -11.44 -1.38
C GLU A 127 -7.15 -11.43 0.04
N LYS A 128 -7.98 -11.68 1.05
CA LYS A 128 -7.61 -11.49 2.45
C LYS A 128 -7.82 -12.72 3.31
N TRP A 129 -6.94 -12.89 4.29
CA TRP A 129 -7.06 -13.86 5.38
C TRP A 129 -6.86 -13.14 6.70
N LEU A 130 -7.83 -13.28 7.62
CA LEU A 130 -7.73 -12.80 9.00
C LEU A 130 -7.27 -13.94 9.88
N VAL A 131 -6.06 -13.88 10.39
CA VAL A 131 -5.45 -14.95 11.16
C VAL A 131 -5.05 -14.48 12.56
N THR A 132 -4.88 -15.45 13.47
CA THR A 132 -4.34 -15.20 14.80
C THR A 132 -2.94 -15.78 14.90
N GLU A 133 -1.97 -14.99 15.33
CA GLU A 133 -0.63 -15.43 15.68
C GLU A 133 -0.31 -14.94 17.10
N GLY A 134 -0.07 -15.89 18.02
CA GLY A 134 0.09 -15.55 19.44
C GLY A 134 -1.18 -14.91 20.00
N LYS A 135 -1.08 -13.66 20.45
CA LYS A 135 -2.22 -12.84 20.93
C LYS A 135 -2.68 -11.80 19.90
N SER A 136 -2.09 -11.82 18.72
CA SER A 136 -2.31 -10.79 17.71
C SER A 136 -3.27 -11.25 16.64
N ARG A 137 -4.07 -10.29 16.13
CA ARG A 137 -4.87 -10.44 14.92
C ARG A 137 -4.14 -9.78 13.76
N ILE A 138 -3.92 -10.52 12.69
CA ILE A 138 -3.15 -10.09 11.54
C ILE A 138 -3.98 -10.31 10.27
N GLU A 139 -4.07 -9.28 9.45
CA GLU A 139 -4.59 -9.39 8.09
C GLU A 139 -3.44 -9.77 7.15
N ILE A 140 -3.63 -10.83 6.38
CA ILE A 140 -2.77 -11.17 5.25
C ILE A 140 -3.53 -10.78 4.00
N ALA A 141 -2.92 -9.96 3.13
CA ALA A 141 -3.51 -9.54 1.87
C ALA A 141 -2.60 -9.95 0.70
N LEU A 142 -3.18 -10.66 -0.26
CA LEU A 142 -2.55 -10.99 -1.54
C LEU A 142 -3.10 -10.05 -2.61
N ASP A 143 -2.23 -9.23 -3.17
CA ASP A 143 -2.54 -8.22 -4.17
C ASP A 143 -2.02 -8.64 -5.54
N LEU A 144 -2.94 -8.75 -6.51
CA LEU A 144 -2.62 -9.13 -7.88
C LEU A 144 -3.25 -8.12 -8.85
N GLY A 145 -2.41 -7.47 -9.64
CA GLY A 145 -2.88 -6.46 -10.58
C GLY A 145 -1.74 -5.68 -11.23
N GLU A 146 -1.92 -4.38 -11.36
CA GLU A 146 -0.97 -3.53 -12.05
C GLU A 146 -0.93 -2.10 -11.49
N VAL A 147 0.21 -1.44 -11.69
CA VAL A 147 0.41 -0.02 -11.49
C VAL A 147 0.61 0.65 -12.84
N LYS A 148 0.00 1.83 -13.01
CA LYS A 148 0.07 2.64 -14.24
C LYS A 148 0.49 4.06 -13.95
N ALA A 149 1.43 4.57 -14.77
CA ALA A 149 1.86 5.97 -14.72
C ALA A 149 2.10 6.47 -16.15
N GLY A 150 1.13 7.19 -16.72
CA GLY A 150 1.14 7.55 -18.15
C GLY A 150 1.12 6.30 -19.03
N GLU A 151 2.15 6.14 -19.86
CA GLU A 151 2.30 4.96 -20.74
C GLU A 151 3.03 3.78 -20.06
N TYR A 152 3.53 3.97 -18.84
CA TYR A 152 4.24 2.94 -18.09
C TYR A 152 3.27 2.06 -17.31
N GLN A 153 3.52 0.77 -17.34
CA GLN A 153 2.73 -0.22 -16.62
C GLN A 153 3.64 -1.30 -16.07
N GLU A 154 3.44 -1.66 -14.79
CA GLU A 154 4.13 -2.79 -14.15
C GLU A 154 3.14 -3.66 -13.37
N PRO A 155 3.40 -4.98 -13.26
CA PRO A 155 2.55 -5.86 -12.49
C PRO A 155 2.70 -5.61 -10.99
N ILE A 156 1.58 -5.75 -10.27
CA ILE A 156 1.53 -5.88 -8.81
C ILE A 156 1.35 -7.37 -8.50
N CYS A 157 2.26 -7.92 -7.70
CA CYS A 157 2.16 -9.27 -7.16
C CYS A 157 2.81 -9.23 -5.78
N GLU A 158 2.03 -8.93 -4.76
CA GLU A 158 2.49 -8.58 -3.44
C GLU A 158 1.71 -9.31 -2.35
N LEU A 159 2.37 -9.57 -1.23
CA LEU A 159 1.78 -10.05 0.00
C LEU A 159 2.03 -9.02 1.09
N GLU A 160 0.97 -8.58 1.75
CA GLU A 160 1.03 -7.68 2.89
C GLU A 160 0.59 -8.43 4.15
N LEU A 161 1.28 -8.20 5.25
CA LEU A 161 0.88 -8.64 6.59
C LEU A 161 0.69 -7.39 7.43
N GLU A 162 -0.55 -7.11 7.83
CA GLU A 162 -0.91 -5.94 8.62
C GLU A 162 -1.38 -6.35 10.02
N LEU A 163 -0.81 -5.72 11.03
CA LEU A 163 -1.22 -5.89 12.42
C LEU A 163 -2.53 -5.13 12.67
N LEU A 164 -3.63 -5.84 12.93
CA LEU A 164 -4.88 -5.22 13.31
C LEU A 164 -4.96 -4.99 14.83
N GLU A 165 -4.44 -5.94 15.61
CA GLU A 165 -4.46 -5.89 17.07
C GLU A 165 -3.33 -6.74 17.62
N GLY A 166 -2.69 -6.30 18.70
CA GLY A 166 -1.65 -7.05 19.41
C GLY A 166 -0.25 -6.49 19.23
N GLU A 167 0.73 -7.37 19.00
CA GLU A 167 2.14 -7.03 19.03
C GLU A 167 2.84 -7.18 17.68
N ALA A 168 3.62 -6.18 17.30
CA ALA A 168 4.41 -6.17 16.07
C ALA A 168 5.33 -7.39 15.92
N SER A 169 5.84 -7.94 17.03
CA SER A 169 6.67 -9.15 17.02
C SER A 169 5.95 -10.39 16.45
N ASP A 170 4.63 -10.46 16.58
CA ASP A 170 3.85 -11.57 16.08
C ASP A 170 3.71 -11.53 14.55
N VAL A 171 3.68 -10.32 13.96
CA VAL A 171 3.76 -10.14 12.49
C VAL A 171 5.07 -10.72 11.94
N LEU A 172 6.19 -10.45 12.61
CA LEU A 172 7.50 -11.00 12.24
C LEU A 172 7.55 -12.54 12.38
N LYS A 173 6.92 -13.10 13.41
CA LYS A 173 6.82 -14.57 13.60
C LYS A 173 6.02 -15.19 12.47
N LEU A 174 4.86 -14.62 12.13
CA LEU A 174 4.02 -15.10 11.03
C LEU A 174 4.77 -15.02 9.69
N ALA A 175 5.44 -13.91 9.42
CA ALA A 175 6.24 -13.74 8.21
C ALA A 175 7.33 -14.81 8.07
N ARG A 176 8.01 -15.14 9.16
CA ARG A 176 9.02 -16.23 9.17
C ARG A 176 8.39 -17.59 8.89
N LYS A 177 7.24 -17.89 9.50
CA LYS A 177 6.51 -19.13 9.24
C LYS A 177 6.13 -19.25 7.75
N LEU A 178 5.58 -18.21 7.17
CA LEU A 178 5.23 -18.17 5.74
C LEU A 178 6.47 -18.31 4.84
N GLY A 179 7.56 -17.60 5.14
CA GLY A 179 8.80 -17.66 4.39
C GLY A 179 9.52 -19.02 4.48
N PHE A 180 9.45 -19.69 5.62
CA PHE A 180 10.05 -21.02 5.79
C PHE A 180 9.22 -22.15 5.19
N GLN A 181 7.91 -22.00 5.13
CA GLN A 181 6.98 -23.01 4.60
C GLN A 181 6.84 -22.93 3.08
N LEU A 182 7.05 -21.77 2.52
CA LEU A 182 7.16 -21.59 1.07
C LEU A 182 8.54 -22.06 0.61
N LYS A 183 8.74 -23.37 0.63
CA LYS A 183 9.93 -23.96 0.00
C LYS A 183 9.93 -23.53 -1.47
N PRO A 184 11.08 -23.04 -1.98
CA PRO A 184 11.15 -22.68 -3.38
C PRO A 184 10.83 -23.93 -4.22
N VAL A 185 9.77 -23.84 -4.99
CA VAL A 185 9.58 -24.78 -6.09
C VAL A 185 10.64 -24.41 -7.10
N GLU A 186 11.67 -25.26 -7.23
CA GLU A 186 12.75 -25.13 -8.21
C GLU A 186 13.46 -23.77 -8.26
N GLY A 187 14.02 -23.33 -7.12
CA GLY A 187 14.94 -22.18 -7.05
C GLY A 187 14.30 -20.79 -7.09
N LYS A 188 12.98 -20.69 -7.06
CA LYS A 188 12.28 -19.40 -6.98
C LYS A 188 12.15 -18.96 -5.53
N ARG A 189 12.61 -17.74 -5.23
CA ARG A 189 12.60 -17.16 -3.87
C ARG A 189 11.54 -16.11 -3.76
N ILE A 190 10.75 -16.18 -2.67
CA ILE A 190 10.06 -14.99 -2.18
C ILE A 190 11.17 -14.03 -1.73
N ARG A 191 11.25 -12.88 -2.38
CA ARG A 191 12.22 -11.86 -2.01
C ARG A 191 11.56 -10.92 -1.00
N PHE A 192 12.05 -10.97 0.23
CA PHE A 192 11.77 -9.94 1.21
C PHE A 192 12.43 -8.64 0.72
N ARG A 193 11.66 -7.64 0.43
CA ARG A 193 12.16 -6.30 0.20
C ARG A 193 11.75 -5.44 1.38
N ASP A 194 12.74 -4.86 2.02
CA ASP A 194 12.54 -3.71 2.88
C ASP A 194 12.00 -2.57 1.99
N SER A 195 10.69 -2.36 2.03
CA SER A 195 10.04 -1.29 1.30
C SER A 195 10.27 0.04 2.04
N GLY A 196 11.52 0.35 2.39
CA GLY A 196 11.96 1.47 3.21
C GLY A 196 11.43 2.84 2.89
N LYS A 197 10.53 2.97 1.91
CA LYS A 197 9.71 4.15 1.65
C LYS A 197 8.45 3.70 0.92
N PHE A 198 7.32 4.23 1.32
CA PHE A 198 6.00 4.00 0.74
C PHE A 198 5.97 3.99 -0.81
N PHE A 199 6.86 4.75 -1.43
CA PHE A 199 7.02 4.83 -2.88
C PHE A 199 8.10 3.90 -3.47
N GLN A 200 8.84 3.17 -2.66
CA GLN A 200 9.82 2.18 -3.13
C GLN A 200 9.29 0.74 -3.09
N GLY A 201 8.07 0.54 -2.57
CA GLY A 201 7.44 -0.77 -2.45
C GLY A 201 6.88 -1.33 -3.75
N PHE A 202 6.66 -0.48 -4.75
CA PHE A 202 6.14 -0.89 -6.04
C PHE A 202 7.29 -1.06 -7.02
N GLY A 203 7.58 -2.28 -7.40
CA GLY A 203 8.53 -2.56 -8.46
C GLY A 203 9.90 -1.89 -8.31
N LYS A 204 10.83 -2.27 -9.08
CA LYS A 204 12.19 -1.71 -9.09
C LYS A 204 12.13 -0.18 -9.01
N GLY A 205 12.82 0.42 -8.06
CA GLY A 205 12.84 1.87 -7.78
C GLY A 205 12.97 2.83 -8.98
N ALA A 206 13.36 2.29 -10.14
CA ALA A 206 13.41 2.99 -11.42
C ALA A 206 12.03 3.43 -11.93
N PHE A 207 10.97 2.62 -11.76
CA PHE A 207 9.64 2.95 -12.31
C PHE A 207 9.01 4.15 -11.60
N ILE A 208 9.09 4.17 -10.28
CA ILE A 208 8.54 5.28 -9.49
C ILE A 208 9.40 6.54 -9.64
N GLU A 209 10.73 6.40 -9.68
CA GLU A 209 11.60 7.52 -10.02
C GLU A 209 11.26 8.11 -11.39
N GLU A 210 10.92 7.29 -12.38
CA GLU A 210 10.51 7.74 -13.70
C GLU A 210 9.18 8.49 -13.66
N ALA A 211 8.18 7.98 -12.92
CA ALA A 211 6.89 8.65 -12.70
C ALA A 211 7.05 10.03 -12.03
N TYR A 212 8.01 10.15 -11.09
CA TYR A 212 8.32 11.42 -10.43
C TYR A 212 9.17 12.36 -11.26
N ARG A 213 9.99 11.86 -12.18
CA ARG A 213 10.87 12.68 -13.04
C ARG A 213 10.16 13.32 -14.22
N ARG A 214 9.05 12.71 -14.67
CA ARG A 214 8.26 13.25 -15.78
C ARG A 214 7.05 13.98 -15.23
N PRO A 215 6.91 15.30 -15.49
CA PRO A 215 5.62 15.93 -15.29
C PRO A 215 4.62 15.22 -16.20
N VAL A 216 3.57 14.67 -15.61
CA VAL A 216 2.46 14.09 -16.37
C VAL A 216 1.76 15.25 -17.05
N GLY A 217 2.19 15.57 -18.26
CA GLY A 217 1.46 16.47 -19.12
C GLY A 217 0.19 15.76 -19.56
N PHE A 218 -0.90 15.99 -18.84
CA PHE A 218 -2.23 15.69 -19.34
C PHE A 218 -2.50 16.63 -20.52
N HIS A 219 -2.19 16.17 -21.72
CA HIS A 219 -2.80 16.73 -22.90
C HIS A 219 -4.23 16.19 -22.92
N GLY A 220 -5.16 17.00 -22.42
CA GLY A 220 -6.57 16.81 -22.64
C GLY A 220 -6.86 16.72 -24.15
N ARG A 221 -7.52 15.66 -24.56
CA ARG A 221 -8.46 15.62 -25.70
C ARG A 221 -9.71 14.89 -25.26
#